data_b87a2bb561f0cafa95abffdfb729a4f1
#
_entry.id   b87a2bb561f0cafa95abffdfb729a4f1
#
_cell.length_a   1.000
_cell.length_b   1.000
_cell.length_c   1.000
_cell.angle_alpha   90.00
_cell.angle_beta   90.00
_cell.angle_gamma   90.00
#
_symmetry.space_group_name_H-M   'P 1'
#
loop_
_entity.id
_entity.type
_entity.pdbx_description
1 polymer ?
#
loop_
_entity_poly.entity_id
_entity_poly.type
_entity_poly.pdbx_seq_one_letter_code
_entity_poly.pdbx_strand_id
1 'polypeptide(L)'
;MEQRKYISILGDDRSTFEGVTPKIGSFYSPSYVSYAGFATPEGTWWMQLTKLLGGEFLANNAYAGSHVSYAGHYSACLPRRIRSLATEDASPDIILVYAGINDVAHS
;
A
#
# COMPACT_ATOMS: atom_id res chain seq x y z
N MET A 1 21.81 -11.14 -16.56
CA MET A 1 20.43 -10.60 -16.47
C MET A 1 20.20 -10.10 -15.05
N GLU A 2 19.84 -8.84 -14.93
CA GLU A 2 19.59 -8.27 -13.62
C GLU A 2 18.31 -8.84 -13.02
N GLN A 3 18.38 -9.24 -11.76
CA GLN A 3 17.23 -9.68 -11.01
C GLN A 3 16.40 -8.47 -10.61
N ARG A 4 15.08 -8.54 -10.83
CA ARG A 4 14.20 -7.46 -10.44
C ARG A 4 14.13 -7.33 -8.93
N LYS A 5 13.97 -6.10 -8.45
CA LYS A 5 13.75 -5.82 -7.03
C LYS A 5 12.29 -6.05 -6.68
N TYR A 6 12.06 -6.73 -5.58
CA TYR A 6 10.71 -6.85 -5.01
C TYR A 6 10.33 -5.58 -4.27
N ILE A 7 9.12 -5.11 -4.51
CA ILE A 7 8.62 -3.85 -3.94
C ILE A 7 7.34 -4.12 -3.17
N SER A 8 7.31 -3.72 -1.92
CA SER A 8 6.12 -3.77 -1.06
C SER A 8 5.69 -2.37 -0.68
N ILE A 9 4.42 -2.22 -0.36
CA ILE A 9 3.81 -0.93 -0.04
C ILE A 9 3.21 -0.97 1.35
N LEU A 10 3.49 0.06 2.13
CA LEU A 10 2.89 0.30 3.44
C LEU A 10 2.25 1.68 3.40
N GLY A 11 0.95 1.76 3.68
CA GLY A 11 0.30 3.04 3.54
C GLY A 11 -1.10 3.12 4.11
N ASP A 12 -1.78 4.19 3.72
CA ASP A 12 -3.14 4.50 4.15
C ASP A 12 -4.10 4.52 2.94
N ASP A 13 -5.12 5.38 2.99
CA ASP A 13 -6.23 5.42 2.04
C ASP A 13 -5.79 5.39 0.57
N ARG A 14 -4.84 6.25 0.21
CA ARG A 14 -4.43 6.43 -1.20
C ARG A 14 -3.58 5.28 -1.72
N SER A 15 -3.18 4.38 -0.86
CA SER A 15 -2.40 3.20 -1.23
C SER A 15 -3.25 1.94 -1.26
N THR A 16 -4.56 2.04 -1.02
CA THR A 16 -5.47 0.89 -1.06
C THR A 16 -6.05 0.67 -2.44
N PHE A 17 -6.45 -0.56 -2.71
CA PHE A 17 -7.28 -0.91 -3.87
C PHE A 17 -8.03 -2.19 -3.55
N GLU A 18 -9.35 -2.19 -3.80
CA GLU A 18 -10.20 -3.33 -3.53
C GLU A 18 -9.69 -4.59 -4.24
N GLY A 19 -9.54 -5.67 -3.49
CA GLY A 19 -9.08 -6.95 -4.01
C GLY A 19 -7.57 -7.16 -3.93
N VAL A 20 -6.79 -6.10 -3.73
CA VAL A 20 -5.32 -6.18 -3.61
C VAL A 20 -4.86 -5.94 -2.18
N THR A 21 -5.49 -5.00 -1.50
CA THR A 21 -5.16 -4.65 -0.11
C THR A 21 -6.11 -5.37 0.85
N PRO A 22 -5.79 -5.38 2.17
CA PRO A 22 -6.67 -6.01 3.16
C PRO A 22 -8.10 -5.48 3.10
N LYS A 23 -9.05 -6.34 3.47
CA LYS A 23 -10.49 -6.08 3.28
C LYS A 23 -11.13 -5.07 4.21
N ILE A 24 -10.37 -4.23 4.88
CA ILE A 24 -10.95 -3.25 5.81
C ILE A 24 -10.97 -1.89 5.13
N GLY A 25 -11.97 -1.70 4.28
CA GLY A 25 -12.19 -0.43 3.59
C GLY A 25 -11.08 -0.08 2.61
N SER A 26 -11.39 -0.10 1.34
CA SER A 26 -10.47 0.39 0.32
C SER A 26 -10.97 1.72 -0.20
N PHE A 27 -10.08 2.70 -0.30
CA PHE A 27 -10.41 4.00 -0.86
C PHE A 27 -10.67 3.91 -2.36
N TYR A 28 -9.83 3.16 -3.06
CA TYR A 28 -9.98 2.96 -4.50
C TYR A 28 -10.61 1.61 -4.80
N SER A 29 -11.47 1.59 -5.81
CA SER A 29 -12.13 0.39 -6.29
C SER A 29 -12.54 0.60 -7.74
N PRO A 30 -12.93 -0.47 -8.48
CA PRO A 30 -13.44 -0.31 -9.85
C PRO A 30 -14.66 0.62 -9.93
N SER A 31 -15.47 0.67 -8.88
CA SER A 31 -16.66 1.54 -8.85
C SER A 31 -16.32 3.01 -8.60
N TYR A 32 -15.07 3.33 -8.27
CA TYR A 32 -14.62 4.69 -7.98
C TYR A 32 -13.98 5.39 -9.20
N VAL A 33 -14.08 4.75 -10.36
CA VAL A 33 -13.36 5.18 -11.57
C VAL A 33 -13.69 6.63 -11.99
N SER A 34 -14.92 7.07 -11.81
CA SER A 34 -15.33 8.42 -12.22
C SER A 34 -14.63 9.53 -11.44
N TYR A 35 -14.11 9.22 -10.27
CA TYR A 35 -13.38 10.17 -9.42
C TYR A 35 -11.88 9.96 -9.48
N ALA A 36 -11.46 8.68 -9.49
CA ALA A 36 -10.06 8.33 -9.44
C ALA A 36 -9.35 8.43 -10.78
N GLY A 37 -10.09 8.25 -11.86
CA GLY A 37 -9.52 8.26 -13.21
C GLY A 37 -8.92 6.91 -13.61
N PHE A 38 -9.07 5.88 -12.80
CA PHE A 38 -8.59 4.54 -13.11
C PHE A 38 -9.49 3.50 -12.45
N ALA A 39 -9.58 2.31 -13.07
CA ALA A 39 -10.45 1.23 -12.62
C ALA A 39 -9.70 -0.03 -12.19
N THR A 40 -8.38 -0.06 -12.35
CA THR A 40 -7.55 -1.24 -12.06
C THR A 40 -6.37 -0.83 -11.19
N PRO A 41 -5.75 -1.80 -10.46
CA PRO A 41 -4.59 -1.50 -9.63
C PRO A 41 -3.43 -0.86 -10.38
N GLU A 42 -3.29 -1.11 -11.66
CA GLU A 42 -2.23 -0.54 -12.49
C GLU A 42 -2.27 1.00 -12.53
N GLY A 43 -3.43 1.59 -12.27
CA GLY A 43 -3.59 3.04 -12.22
C GLY A 43 -3.15 3.68 -10.90
N THR A 44 -2.91 2.87 -9.86
CA THR A 44 -2.49 3.39 -8.56
C THR A 44 -1.07 3.96 -8.61
N TRP A 45 -0.77 4.91 -7.70
CA TRP A 45 0.56 5.52 -7.66
C TRP A 45 1.65 4.48 -7.40
N TRP A 46 1.37 3.50 -6.55
CA TRP A 46 2.36 2.50 -6.15
C TRP A 46 2.63 1.49 -7.27
N MET A 47 1.64 1.14 -8.08
CA MET A 47 1.88 0.27 -9.23
C MET A 47 2.61 1.01 -10.35
N GLN A 48 2.28 2.28 -10.58
CA GLN A 48 2.98 3.09 -11.56
C GLN A 48 4.45 3.28 -11.17
N LEU A 49 4.71 3.55 -9.89
CA LEU A 49 6.07 3.73 -9.40
C LEU A 49 6.86 2.43 -9.45
N THR A 50 6.23 1.31 -9.07
CA THR A 50 6.85 -0.02 -9.17
C THR A 50 7.32 -0.29 -10.59
N LYS A 51 6.48 0.01 -11.55
CA LYS A 51 6.80 -0.16 -12.98
C LYS A 51 7.94 0.75 -13.42
N LEU A 52 7.91 2.01 -13.01
CA LEU A 52 8.97 2.97 -13.33
C LEU A 52 10.33 2.56 -12.78
N LEU A 53 10.34 1.93 -11.61
CA LEU A 53 11.56 1.45 -10.98
C LEU A 53 12.05 0.12 -11.58
N GLY A 54 11.30 -0.45 -12.52
CA GLY A 54 11.62 -1.76 -13.07
C GLY A 54 11.49 -2.88 -12.05
N GLY A 55 10.67 -2.66 -11.02
CA GLY A 55 10.49 -3.61 -9.95
C GLY A 55 9.35 -4.58 -10.17
N GLU A 56 9.19 -5.48 -9.22
CA GLU A 56 8.13 -6.46 -9.20
C GLU A 56 7.34 -6.30 -7.90
N PHE A 57 6.03 -6.16 -8.02
CA PHE A 57 5.14 -6.02 -6.87
C PHE A 57 5.16 -7.29 -6.01
N LEU A 58 5.34 -7.15 -4.71
CA LEU A 58 5.33 -8.27 -3.79
C LEU A 58 4.09 -8.24 -2.89
N ALA A 59 3.92 -7.20 -2.10
CA ALA A 59 2.80 -7.12 -1.15
C ALA A 59 2.42 -5.67 -0.90
N ASN A 60 1.14 -5.46 -0.57
CA ASN A 60 0.63 -4.15 -0.19
C ASN A 60 -0.18 -4.31 1.08
N ASN A 61 0.29 -3.69 2.16
CA ASN A 61 -0.43 -3.64 3.44
C ASN A 61 -0.83 -2.19 3.73
N ALA A 62 -1.85 -1.74 3.02
CA ALA A 62 -2.42 -0.41 3.22
C ALA A 62 -3.83 -0.54 3.75
N TYR A 63 -4.21 0.36 4.65
CA TYR A 63 -5.55 0.41 5.23
C TYR A 63 -6.08 1.84 5.16
N ALA A 64 -7.33 1.97 4.73
CA ALA A 64 -8.02 3.25 4.79
C ALA A 64 -8.12 3.70 6.26
N GLY A 65 -7.77 4.95 6.53
CA GLY A 65 -7.80 5.50 7.89
C GLY A 65 -6.57 5.17 8.72
N SER A 66 -5.59 4.46 8.18
CA SER A 66 -4.40 4.04 8.92
C SER A 66 -3.58 5.22 9.44
N HIS A 67 -3.10 5.11 10.68
CA HIS A 67 -2.18 6.05 11.31
C HIS A 67 -0.75 5.49 11.30
N VAL A 68 0.22 6.34 11.51
CA VAL A 68 1.62 5.94 11.72
C VAL A 68 1.91 5.79 13.21
N SER A 69 1.34 6.67 14.03
CA SER A 69 1.57 6.67 15.49
C SER A 69 1.11 5.36 16.11
N TYR A 70 1.86 4.89 17.12
CA TYR A 70 1.65 3.58 17.74
C TYR A 70 0.21 3.36 18.23
N ALA A 71 -0.39 4.35 18.84
CA ALA A 71 -1.74 4.24 19.39
C ALA A 71 -2.83 4.54 18.38
N GLY A 72 -2.47 4.81 17.12
CA GLY A 72 -3.44 5.20 16.10
C GLY A 72 -4.18 4.01 15.50
N HIS A 73 -5.22 4.34 14.74
CA HIS A 73 -6.06 3.36 14.04
C HIS A 73 -5.23 2.59 13.00
N TYR A 74 -5.23 1.27 13.08
CA TYR A 74 -4.45 0.39 12.18
C TYR A 74 -3.03 0.91 11.97
N SER A 75 -2.33 1.17 13.07
CA SER A 75 -1.03 1.82 13.04
C SER A 75 -0.01 1.08 12.16
N ALA A 76 0.63 1.81 11.27
CA ALA A 76 1.65 1.28 10.36
C ALA A 76 2.91 0.83 11.10
N CYS A 77 3.14 1.28 12.33
CA CYS A 77 4.31 0.88 13.11
C CYS A 77 4.14 -0.45 13.85
N LEU A 78 2.95 -1.07 13.79
CA LEU A 78 2.74 -2.35 14.46
C LEU A 78 3.52 -3.47 13.75
N PRO A 79 4.20 -4.35 14.51
CA PRO A 79 5.00 -5.43 13.93
C PRO A 79 4.23 -6.30 12.93
N ARG A 80 2.96 -6.59 13.19
CA ARG A 80 2.15 -7.40 12.28
C ARG A 80 1.99 -6.74 10.91
N ARG A 81 1.93 -5.40 10.85
CA ARG A 81 1.84 -4.67 9.59
C ARG A 81 3.15 -4.74 8.82
N ILE A 82 4.26 -4.61 9.53
CA ILE A 82 5.59 -4.69 8.92
C ILE A 82 5.84 -6.10 8.39
N ARG A 83 5.51 -7.12 9.16
CA ARG A 83 5.71 -8.52 8.72
C ARG A 83 4.90 -8.88 7.49
N SER A 84 3.73 -8.27 7.30
CA SER A 84 2.88 -8.54 6.14
C SER A 84 3.44 -8.01 4.82
N LEU A 85 4.55 -7.26 4.85
CA LEU A 85 5.22 -6.77 3.65
C LEU A 85 6.08 -7.84 2.98
N ALA A 86 6.26 -8.99 3.63
CA ALA A 86 6.98 -10.13 3.08
C ALA A 86 6.02 -11.30 2.88
N THR A 87 6.40 -12.24 2.03
CA THR A 87 5.68 -13.50 1.84
C THR A 87 6.54 -14.65 2.35
N GLU A 88 5.98 -15.89 2.36
CA GLU A 88 6.75 -17.06 2.73
C GLU A 88 7.98 -17.28 1.84
N ASP A 89 7.87 -16.87 0.58
CA ASP A 89 8.88 -17.16 -0.44
C ASP A 89 9.81 -15.97 -0.71
N ALA A 90 9.44 -14.76 -0.29
CA ALA A 90 10.21 -13.57 -0.65
C ALA A 90 10.07 -12.46 0.38
N SER A 91 11.09 -11.60 0.40
CA SER A 91 11.08 -10.36 1.19
C SER A 91 11.28 -9.17 0.24
N PRO A 92 10.74 -8.00 0.60
CA PRO A 92 10.91 -6.83 -0.26
C PRO A 92 12.35 -6.32 -0.22
N ASP A 93 12.82 -5.85 -1.36
CA ASP A 93 14.07 -5.11 -1.48
C ASP A 93 13.84 -3.63 -1.22
N ILE A 94 12.64 -3.15 -1.57
CA ILE A 94 12.24 -1.74 -1.43
C ILE A 94 10.85 -1.71 -0.81
N ILE A 95 10.66 -0.84 0.18
CA ILE A 95 9.36 -0.60 0.78
C ILE A 95 8.99 0.85 0.49
N LEU A 96 7.84 1.04 -0.18
CA LEU A 96 7.30 2.37 -0.45
C LEU A 96 6.30 2.70 0.65
N VAL A 97 6.51 3.84 1.31
CA VAL A 97 5.65 4.27 2.42
C VAL A 97 4.95 5.56 2.04
N TYR A 98 3.63 5.56 2.18
CA TYR A 98 2.81 6.75 1.99
C TYR A 98 1.78 6.79 3.12
N ALA A 99 2.09 7.53 4.17
CA ALA A 99 1.29 7.53 5.39
C ALA A 99 1.50 8.82 6.18
N GLY A 100 0.63 9.07 7.16
CA GLY A 100 0.74 10.21 8.05
C GLY A 100 -0.41 11.19 7.96
N ILE A 101 -1.17 11.21 6.87
CA ILE A 101 -2.27 12.18 6.72
C ILE A 101 -3.36 11.98 7.79
N ASN A 102 -3.64 10.73 8.14
CA ASN A 102 -4.65 10.43 9.15
C ASN A 102 -4.21 10.83 10.56
N ASP A 103 -2.91 10.81 10.82
CA ASP A 103 -2.35 11.30 12.08
C ASP A 103 -2.60 12.80 12.24
N VAL A 104 -2.41 13.55 11.14
CA VAL A 104 -2.64 15.00 11.12
C VAL A 104 -4.13 15.33 11.21
N ALA A 105 -4.95 14.62 10.44
CA ALA A 105 -6.38 14.89 10.35
C ALA A 105 -7.15 14.54 11.63
N HIS A 106 -6.65 13.58 12.40
CA HIS A 106 -7.35 13.06 13.59
C HIS A 106 -6.50 13.11 14.85
N SER A 107 -5.56 14.02 14.89
CA SER A 107 -4.69 14.19 16.06
C SER A 107 -5.44 14.85 17.23
#